data_086076d7f8dda3a712b334ce0599c0ee
#
_entry.id   086076d7f8dda3a712b334ce0599c0ee
#
_cell.length_a   1.000
_cell.length_b   1.000
_cell.length_c   1.000
_cell.angle_alpha   90.00
_cell.angle_beta   90.00
_cell.angle_gamma   90.00
#
_symmetry.space_group_name_H-M   'P 1'
#
loop_
_entity.id
_entity.type
_entity.pdbx_description
1 polymer ?
#
loop_
_entity_poly.entity_id
_entity_poly.type
_entity_poly.pdbx_seq_one_letter_code
_entity_poly.pdbx_strand_id
1 'polypeptide(L)'
;MLSIQQPLLVFSDLDGTLLDSHSYDWQPAAPWLSRLREANVPVILCSSKTSAEMLYLQKTLGLQGLPLIAENGAVIQLAEQWQDIDGFPRIISGITHGEISQVLNTLREKEHFKFTTFDDVDDATIAEWTGLSRSQAALTQLNEASVTLIWRDSDERMAQFTARLNELGLQFMQGARFWHVLDASAGKDQAANWIIATYQQLSGKRPTTLGLGDGPNDAPLLKVMDYAVIVKGLNREGVHLHDEDPARVWRTQREGPEGWREGLDHFLSAR
;
A
#
# COMPACT_ATOMS: atom_id res chain seq x y z
N MET A 1 11.75 18.11 -15.33
CA MET A 1 12.34 16.90 -14.77
C MET A 1 12.76 17.18 -13.33
N LEU A 2 12.42 16.30 -12.42
CA LEU A 2 12.83 16.38 -11.03
C LEU A 2 14.31 15.97 -10.90
N SER A 3 15.01 16.57 -9.96
CA SER A 3 16.39 16.21 -9.65
C SER A 3 16.43 15.27 -8.44
N ILE A 4 17.13 14.16 -8.55
CA ILE A 4 17.41 13.25 -7.41
C ILE A 4 18.37 13.86 -6.38
N GLN A 5 18.94 15.02 -6.66
CA GLN A 5 19.81 15.78 -5.72
C GLN A 5 19.01 16.75 -4.84
N GLN A 6 17.72 16.94 -5.10
CA GLN A 6 16.84 17.74 -4.25
C GLN A 6 16.15 16.85 -3.23
N PRO A 7 15.65 17.37 -2.10
CA PRO A 7 14.84 16.60 -1.16
C PRO A 7 13.64 15.99 -1.87
N LEU A 8 13.66 14.69 -2.07
CA LEU A 8 12.65 13.91 -2.79
C LEU A 8 12.26 12.69 -1.95
N LEU A 9 10.96 12.38 -1.87
CA LEU A 9 10.42 11.13 -1.36
C LEU A 9 9.66 10.42 -2.48
N VAL A 10 9.91 9.14 -2.65
CA VAL A 10 9.19 8.28 -3.59
C VAL A 10 8.28 7.35 -2.78
N PHE A 11 6.98 7.41 -3.04
CA PHE A 11 5.98 6.51 -2.44
C PHE A 11 5.54 5.51 -3.51
N SER A 12 5.63 4.23 -3.22
CA SER A 12 5.31 3.20 -4.20
C SER A 12 4.38 2.14 -3.63
N ASP A 13 3.28 1.88 -4.34
CA ASP A 13 2.57 0.62 -4.20
C ASP A 13 3.46 -0.57 -4.63
N LEU A 14 3.05 -1.78 -4.29
CA LEU A 14 3.80 -3.02 -4.54
C LEU A 14 3.20 -3.86 -5.67
N ASP A 15 2.10 -4.56 -5.39
CA ASP A 15 1.54 -5.54 -6.31
C ASP A 15 0.94 -4.89 -7.56
N GLY A 16 1.48 -5.16 -8.73
CA GLY A 16 1.07 -4.52 -9.99
C GLY A 16 1.77 -3.20 -10.27
N THR A 17 2.56 -2.68 -9.33
CA THR A 17 3.30 -1.42 -9.45
C THR A 17 4.81 -1.69 -9.44
N LEU A 18 5.43 -1.89 -8.28
CA LEU A 18 6.85 -2.22 -8.15
C LEU A 18 7.13 -3.71 -8.36
N LEU A 19 6.14 -4.54 -8.06
CA LEU A 19 6.18 -6.00 -8.25
C LEU A 19 5.24 -6.39 -9.39
N ASP A 20 5.66 -7.34 -10.20
CA ASP A 20 4.76 -7.98 -11.17
C ASP A 20 3.61 -8.70 -10.44
N SER A 21 2.39 -8.56 -10.96
CA SER A 21 1.17 -9.07 -10.31
C SER A 21 1.10 -10.59 -10.20
N HIS A 22 1.87 -11.32 -11.00
CA HIS A 22 1.83 -12.78 -11.06
C HIS A 22 3.10 -13.42 -10.51
N SER A 23 4.27 -12.93 -10.96
CA SER A 23 5.58 -13.50 -10.61
C SER A 23 6.22 -12.86 -9.39
N TYR A 24 5.72 -11.69 -8.95
CA TYR A 24 6.34 -10.84 -7.93
C TYR A 24 7.77 -10.38 -8.29
N ASP A 25 8.14 -10.49 -9.57
CA ASP A 25 9.42 -9.99 -10.08
C ASP A 25 9.49 -8.46 -9.98
N TRP A 26 10.65 -7.94 -9.66
CA TRP A 26 10.94 -6.50 -9.54
C TRP A 26 12.21 -6.09 -10.29
N GLN A 27 12.87 -7.03 -10.96
CA GLN A 27 14.16 -6.82 -11.62
C GLN A 27 14.17 -5.64 -12.60
N PRO A 28 13.12 -5.38 -13.40
CA PRO A 28 13.07 -4.20 -14.27
C PRO A 28 13.21 -2.86 -13.52
N ALA A 29 12.81 -2.80 -12.23
CA ALA A 29 12.92 -1.61 -11.38
C ALA A 29 14.31 -1.48 -10.69
N ALA A 30 15.09 -2.56 -10.63
CA ALA A 30 16.34 -2.61 -9.87
C ALA A 30 17.34 -1.48 -10.20
N PRO A 31 17.54 -1.05 -11.47
CA PRO A 31 18.46 0.05 -11.78
C PRO A 31 18.07 1.36 -11.09
N TRP A 32 16.77 1.70 -11.04
CA TRP A 32 16.31 2.89 -10.36
C TRP A 32 16.35 2.77 -8.84
N LEU A 33 16.02 1.62 -8.28
CA LEU A 33 16.16 1.37 -6.84
C LEU A 33 17.61 1.60 -6.38
N SER A 34 18.59 1.13 -7.16
CA SER A 34 20.01 1.36 -6.88
C SER A 34 20.37 2.84 -6.95
N ARG A 35 19.94 3.55 -8.00
CA ARG A 35 20.22 4.99 -8.15
C ARG A 35 19.59 5.84 -7.04
N LEU A 36 18.34 5.55 -6.67
CA LEU A 36 17.66 6.27 -5.60
C LEU A 36 18.36 6.05 -4.26
N ARG A 37 18.78 4.81 -3.98
CA ARG A 37 19.56 4.49 -2.79
C ARG A 37 20.92 5.23 -2.76
N GLU A 38 21.66 5.21 -3.86
CA GLU A 38 22.94 5.93 -3.99
C GLU A 38 22.80 7.45 -3.81
N ALA A 39 21.68 8.00 -4.25
CA ALA A 39 21.33 9.42 -4.07
C ALA A 39 20.70 9.72 -2.70
N ASN A 40 20.56 8.75 -1.80
CA ASN A 40 19.85 8.86 -0.52
C ASN A 40 18.41 9.36 -0.66
N VAL A 41 17.72 8.99 -1.73
CA VAL A 41 16.30 9.27 -1.94
C VAL A 41 15.50 8.12 -1.35
N PRO A 42 14.69 8.36 -0.28
CA PRO A 42 13.90 7.32 0.33
C PRO A 42 12.80 6.81 -0.60
N VAL A 43 12.69 5.49 -0.74
CA VAL A 43 11.56 4.81 -1.37
C VAL A 43 10.70 4.19 -0.27
N ILE A 44 9.49 4.73 -0.11
CA ILE A 44 8.54 4.36 0.93
C ILE A 44 7.51 3.44 0.31
N LEU A 45 7.51 2.19 0.75
CA LEU A 45 6.56 1.19 0.28
C LEU A 45 5.19 1.42 0.91
N CYS A 46 4.12 1.35 0.11
CA CYS A 46 2.74 1.59 0.51
C CYS A 46 1.86 0.45 -0.01
N SER A 47 1.36 -0.43 0.85
CA SER A 47 0.62 -1.61 0.40
C SER A 47 -0.52 -1.98 1.34
N SER A 48 -1.42 -2.85 0.84
CA SER A 48 -2.38 -3.57 1.67
C SER A 48 -1.76 -4.71 2.48
N LYS A 49 -0.51 -5.06 2.22
CA LYS A 49 0.22 -6.12 2.92
C LYS A 49 0.44 -5.79 4.38
N THR A 50 0.63 -6.82 5.20
CA THR A 50 1.00 -6.70 6.62
C THR A 50 2.40 -6.09 6.79
N SER A 51 2.68 -5.52 7.96
CA SER A 51 4.03 -5.04 8.29
C SER A 51 5.08 -6.15 8.16
N ALA A 52 4.74 -7.37 8.55
CA ALA A 52 5.64 -8.52 8.46
C ALA A 52 6.01 -8.87 7.02
N GLU A 53 5.04 -8.90 6.10
CA GLU A 53 5.29 -9.09 4.67
C GLU A 53 6.17 -7.98 4.10
N MET A 54 5.87 -6.73 4.48
CA MET A 54 6.57 -5.57 3.94
C MET A 54 8.00 -5.44 4.46
N LEU A 55 8.28 -5.79 5.70
CA LEU A 55 9.65 -5.85 6.23
C LEU A 55 10.49 -6.90 5.50
N TYR A 56 9.89 -8.05 5.17
CA TYR A 56 10.55 -9.06 4.33
C TYR A 56 10.89 -8.51 2.94
N LEU A 57 9.93 -7.81 2.31
CA LEU A 57 10.13 -7.20 0.99
C LEU A 57 11.14 -6.05 1.03
N GLN A 58 11.14 -5.20 2.05
CA GLN A 58 12.16 -4.16 2.22
C GLN A 58 13.58 -4.77 2.22
N LYS A 59 13.75 -5.90 2.91
CA LYS A 59 15.04 -6.60 2.91
C LYS A 59 15.43 -7.07 1.51
N THR A 60 14.50 -7.65 0.77
CA THR A 60 14.72 -8.14 -0.60
C THR A 60 15.06 -6.99 -1.56
N LEU A 61 14.40 -5.84 -1.40
CA LEU A 61 14.56 -4.66 -2.26
C LEU A 61 15.74 -3.75 -1.85
N GLY A 62 16.41 -4.04 -0.74
CA GLY A 62 17.51 -3.23 -0.20
C GLY A 62 17.05 -1.88 0.35
N LEU A 63 15.85 -1.81 0.92
CA LEU A 63 15.19 -0.61 1.47
C LEU A 63 15.07 -0.65 2.99
N GLN A 64 15.84 -1.50 3.68
CA GLN A 64 15.77 -1.65 5.13
C GLN A 64 16.02 -0.32 5.84
N GLY A 65 15.35 -0.14 6.98
CA GLY A 65 15.49 1.05 7.83
C GLY A 65 14.67 2.25 7.39
N LEU A 66 14.07 2.23 6.20
CA LEU A 66 13.14 3.25 5.75
C LEU A 66 11.74 3.06 6.35
N PRO A 67 10.93 4.12 6.50
CA PRO A 67 9.53 3.94 6.88
C PRO A 67 8.76 3.21 5.77
N LEU A 68 7.66 2.57 6.14
CA LEU A 68 6.72 1.97 5.20
C LEU A 68 5.28 2.12 5.69
N ILE A 69 4.34 2.01 4.77
CA ILE A 69 2.91 2.10 5.00
C ILE A 69 2.31 0.74 4.69
N ALA A 70 1.84 0.05 5.73
CA ALA A 70 1.21 -1.25 5.65
C ALA A 70 -0.30 -1.15 5.82
N GLU A 71 -1.01 -2.22 5.49
CA GLU A 71 -2.45 -2.37 5.70
C GLU A 71 -3.27 -1.18 5.19
N ASN A 72 -2.97 -0.73 3.96
CA ASN A 72 -3.61 0.43 3.30
C ASN A 72 -3.57 1.73 4.13
N GLY A 73 -2.55 1.91 4.95
CA GLY A 73 -2.36 3.11 5.77
C GLY A 73 -2.81 2.96 7.23
N ALA A 74 -3.38 1.82 7.61
CA ALA A 74 -3.73 1.57 9.01
C ALA A 74 -2.50 1.35 9.91
N VAL A 75 -1.36 0.99 9.32
CA VAL A 75 -0.11 0.78 10.03
C VAL A 75 1.03 1.54 9.34
N ILE A 76 1.77 2.34 10.12
CA ILE A 76 3.01 2.99 9.67
C ILE A 76 4.15 2.34 10.46
N GLN A 77 5.07 1.66 9.77
CA GLN A 77 6.34 1.25 10.34
C GLN A 77 7.28 2.45 10.30
N LEU A 78 7.84 2.81 11.43
CA LEU A 78 8.75 3.95 11.53
C LEU A 78 10.12 3.62 10.94
N ALA A 79 10.81 4.66 10.45
CA ALA A 79 12.21 4.54 10.11
C ALA A 79 13.02 4.13 11.35
N GLU A 80 14.09 3.37 11.16
CA GLU A 80 14.93 2.91 12.26
C GLU A 80 15.40 4.05 13.18
N GLN A 81 15.76 5.17 12.59
CA GLN A 81 16.20 6.38 13.29
C GLN A 81 15.08 7.13 14.05
N TRP A 82 13.81 6.79 13.84
CA TRP A 82 12.67 7.44 14.50
C TRP A 82 12.15 6.63 15.70
N GLN A 83 12.62 5.40 15.87
CA GLN A 83 12.11 4.45 16.88
C GLN A 83 12.43 4.86 18.32
N ASP A 84 13.42 5.74 18.54
CA ASP A 84 13.85 6.18 19.86
C ASP A 84 12.92 7.23 20.50
N ILE A 85 11.96 7.78 19.76
CA ILE A 85 11.12 8.89 20.24
C ILE A 85 10.13 8.41 21.33
N ASP A 86 9.53 7.20 21.17
CA ASP A 86 8.58 6.64 22.13
C ASP A 86 8.75 5.13 22.37
N GLY A 87 9.80 4.49 21.84
CA GLY A 87 10.07 3.07 21.98
C GLY A 87 9.16 2.13 21.18
N PHE A 88 8.22 2.65 20.37
CA PHE A 88 7.35 1.86 19.53
C PHE A 88 7.81 1.91 18.08
N PRO A 89 8.03 0.76 17.42
CA PRO A 89 8.47 0.71 16.03
C PRO A 89 7.36 1.06 15.03
N ARG A 90 6.10 1.10 15.45
CA ARG A 90 4.91 1.26 14.59
C ARG A 90 3.87 2.20 15.18
N ILE A 91 3.17 2.90 14.29
CA ILE A 91 1.93 3.62 14.59
C ILE A 91 0.80 2.80 14.00
N ILE A 92 -0.17 2.42 14.84
CA ILE A 92 -1.38 1.71 14.46
C ILE A 92 -2.54 2.69 14.59
N SER A 93 -3.30 2.86 13.51
CA SER A 93 -4.42 3.81 13.45
C SER A 93 -5.73 3.10 13.75
N GLY A 94 -6.52 3.68 14.65
CA GLY A 94 -7.90 3.32 14.86
C GLY A 94 -8.10 1.95 15.50
N ILE A 95 -8.98 1.14 14.88
CA ILE A 95 -9.48 -0.13 15.42
C ILE A 95 -8.49 -1.25 15.12
N THR A 96 -8.24 -2.12 16.10
CA THR A 96 -7.32 -3.27 15.96
C THR A 96 -7.94 -4.40 15.12
N HIS A 97 -7.07 -5.26 14.57
CA HIS A 97 -7.48 -6.48 13.87
C HIS A 97 -8.49 -7.32 14.65
N GLY A 98 -8.26 -7.53 15.96
CA GLY A 98 -9.14 -8.33 16.80
C GLY A 98 -10.54 -7.72 16.96
N GLU A 99 -10.64 -6.40 17.10
CA GLU A 99 -11.92 -5.69 17.18
C GLU A 99 -12.68 -5.76 15.85
N ILE A 100 -11.98 -5.57 14.72
CA ILE A 100 -12.58 -5.73 13.38
C ILE A 100 -13.11 -7.15 13.20
N SER A 101 -12.32 -8.17 13.56
CA SER A 101 -12.73 -9.58 13.47
C SER A 101 -13.98 -9.86 14.28
N GLN A 102 -14.14 -9.27 15.48
CA GLN A 102 -15.36 -9.39 16.29
C GLN A 102 -16.59 -8.77 15.59
N VAL A 103 -16.42 -7.59 14.99
CA VAL A 103 -17.48 -6.93 14.20
C VAL A 103 -17.90 -7.83 13.03
N LEU A 104 -16.93 -8.34 12.26
CA LEU A 104 -17.19 -9.19 11.11
C LEU A 104 -17.91 -10.49 11.49
N ASN A 105 -17.50 -11.14 12.58
CA ASN A 105 -18.17 -12.32 13.08
C ASN A 105 -19.63 -12.02 13.49
N THR A 106 -19.86 -10.88 14.14
CA THR A 106 -21.21 -10.45 14.52
C THR A 106 -22.09 -10.22 13.29
N LEU A 107 -21.57 -9.56 12.25
CA LEU A 107 -22.32 -9.34 11.01
C LEU A 107 -22.60 -10.64 10.27
N ARG A 108 -21.64 -11.58 10.26
CA ARG A 108 -21.81 -12.93 9.67
C ARG A 108 -22.91 -13.70 10.39
N GLU A 109 -22.92 -13.69 11.72
CA GLU A 109 -23.90 -14.43 12.54
C GLU A 109 -25.31 -13.84 12.47
N LYS A 110 -25.43 -12.51 12.61
CA LYS A 110 -26.73 -11.83 12.72
C LYS A 110 -27.36 -11.50 11.37
N GLU A 111 -26.55 -11.11 10.39
CA GLU A 111 -27.05 -10.64 9.09
C GLU A 111 -26.74 -11.61 7.95
N HIS A 112 -26.07 -12.74 8.24
CA HIS A 112 -25.80 -13.84 7.32
C HIS A 112 -25.03 -13.45 6.05
N PHE A 113 -24.14 -12.47 6.14
CA PHE A 113 -23.22 -12.15 5.05
C PHE A 113 -22.24 -13.31 4.80
N LYS A 114 -21.92 -13.54 3.52
CA LYS A 114 -21.02 -14.63 3.11
C LYS A 114 -19.67 -14.08 2.67
N PHE A 115 -18.66 -14.35 3.44
CA PHE A 115 -17.27 -14.05 3.15
C PHE A 115 -16.36 -15.05 3.87
N THR A 116 -15.12 -15.14 3.39
CA THR A 116 -14.08 -15.95 4.04
C THR A 116 -12.91 -15.03 4.35
N THR A 117 -12.55 -14.91 5.62
CA THR A 117 -11.36 -14.14 6.03
C THR A 117 -10.10 -15.00 5.94
N PHE A 118 -8.93 -14.36 5.94
CA PHE A 118 -7.67 -15.10 6.01
C PHE A 118 -7.51 -15.84 7.36
N ASP A 119 -8.20 -15.38 8.41
CA ASP A 119 -8.21 -16.05 9.71
C ASP A 119 -9.06 -17.35 9.71
N ASP A 120 -10.00 -17.48 8.75
CA ASP A 120 -10.85 -18.67 8.64
C ASP A 120 -10.13 -19.88 8.00
N VAL A 121 -8.92 -19.69 7.47
CA VAL A 121 -8.19 -20.71 6.69
C VAL A 121 -6.73 -20.82 7.15
N ASP A 122 -6.07 -21.89 6.74
CA ASP A 122 -4.65 -22.11 7.04
C ASP A 122 -3.72 -21.45 6.01
N ASP A 123 -2.44 -21.39 6.35
CA ASP A 123 -1.39 -20.84 5.50
C ASP A 123 -1.23 -21.59 4.17
N ALA A 124 -1.54 -22.89 4.13
CA ALA A 124 -1.50 -23.68 2.91
C ALA A 124 -2.57 -23.22 1.90
N THR A 125 -3.79 -23.00 2.39
CA THR A 125 -4.91 -22.48 1.58
C THR A 125 -4.61 -21.06 1.06
N ILE A 126 -4.04 -20.19 1.90
CA ILE A 126 -3.62 -18.85 1.47
C ILE A 126 -2.52 -18.94 0.40
N ALA A 127 -1.57 -19.84 0.56
CA ALA A 127 -0.51 -20.06 -0.45
C ALA A 127 -1.10 -20.46 -1.81
N GLU A 128 -2.11 -21.32 -1.83
CA GLU A 128 -2.83 -21.68 -3.07
C GLU A 128 -3.53 -20.48 -3.72
N TRP A 129 -4.16 -19.61 -2.91
CA TRP A 129 -4.88 -18.44 -3.42
C TRP A 129 -3.94 -17.34 -3.94
N THR A 130 -2.77 -17.21 -3.34
CA THR A 130 -1.85 -16.10 -3.59
C THR A 130 -0.69 -16.45 -4.51
N GLY A 131 -0.33 -17.72 -4.60
CA GLY A 131 0.92 -18.17 -5.25
C GLY A 131 2.17 -17.92 -4.41
N LEU A 132 2.02 -17.50 -3.14
CA LEU A 132 3.12 -17.32 -2.21
C LEU A 132 3.64 -18.69 -1.71
N SER A 133 4.88 -18.74 -1.23
CA SER A 133 5.34 -19.86 -0.43
C SER A 133 4.54 -19.93 0.88
N ARG A 134 4.47 -21.11 1.48
CA ARG A 134 3.73 -21.30 2.75
C ARG A 134 4.25 -20.38 3.87
N SER A 135 5.55 -20.18 3.96
CA SER A 135 6.15 -19.29 4.94
C SER A 135 5.80 -17.81 4.71
N GLN A 136 5.68 -17.38 3.45
CA GLN A 136 5.21 -16.04 3.11
C GLN A 136 3.70 -15.89 3.35
N ALA A 137 2.91 -16.92 3.04
CA ALA A 137 1.48 -16.93 3.32
C ALA A 137 1.18 -16.78 4.82
N ALA A 138 1.97 -17.39 5.70
CA ALA A 138 1.84 -17.18 7.14
C ALA A 138 2.03 -15.72 7.57
N LEU A 139 2.84 -14.93 6.87
CA LEU A 139 3.01 -13.51 7.17
C LEU A 139 1.75 -12.69 6.85
N THR A 140 0.93 -13.13 5.89
CA THR A 140 -0.31 -12.43 5.52
C THR A 140 -1.38 -12.48 6.60
N GLN A 141 -1.26 -13.38 7.56
CA GLN A 141 -2.18 -13.51 8.72
C GLN A 141 -1.77 -12.63 9.91
N LEU A 142 -0.66 -11.89 9.81
CA LEU A 142 -0.15 -11.03 10.88
C LEU A 142 -0.68 -9.60 10.76
N ASN A 143 -1.97 -9.45 10.44
CA ASN A 143 -2.63 -8.15 10.42
C ASN A 143 -2.70 -7.53 11.82
N GLU A 144 -2.53 -6.21 11.90
CA GLU A 144 -2.57 -5.44 13.16
C GLU A 144 -3.80 -4.53 13.25
N ALA A 145 -4.26 -3.98 12.13
CA ALA A 145 -5.34 -3.01 12.06
C ALA A 145 -6.26 -3.16 10.84
N SER A 146 -6.27 -4.32 10.23
CA SER A 146 -7.16 -4.65 9.13
C SER A 146 -7.52 -6.14 9.12
N VAL A 147 -8.55 -6.51 8.35
CA VAL A 147 -8.88 -7.90 8.05
C VAL A 147 -8.96 -8.08 6.55
N THR A 148 -8.25 -9.07 6.03
CA THR A 148 -8.27 -9.46 4.62
C THR A 148 -9.30 -10.56 4.40
N LEU A 149 -10.14 -10.42 3.36
CA LEU A 149 -11.20 -11.39 3.08
C LEU A 149 -11.47 -11.56 1.58
N ILE A 150 -12.13 -12.67 1.27
CA ILE A 150 -12.76 -12.95 -0.03
C ILE A 150 -14.27 -12.81 0.13
N TRP A 151 -14.87 -11.97 -0.68
CA TRP A 151 -16.32 -11.83 -0.73
C TRP A 151 -16.96 -13.04 -1.42
N ARG A 152 -18.03 -13.58 -0.85
CA ARG A 152 -18.71 -14.82 -1.30
C ARG A 152 -20.21 -14.62 -1.51
N ASP A 153 -20.69 -13.38 -1.46
CA ASP A 153 -22.12 -13.06 -1.58
C ASP A 153 -22.38 -12.25 -2.86
N SER A 154 -23.62 -11.83 -3.09
CA SER A 154 -24.01 -11.00 -4.24
C SER A 154 -23.51 -9.55 -4.11
N ASP A 155 -23.51 -8.82 -5.23
CA ASP A 155 -23.15 -7.38 -5.27
C ASP A 155 -24.13 -6.54 -4.44
N GLU A 156 -25.43 -6.89 -4.44
CA GLU A 156 -26.44 -6.24 -3.60
C GLU A 156 -26.10 -6.40 -2.10
N ARG A 157 -25.72 -7.60 -1.70
CA ARG A 157 -25.30 -7.89 -0.32
C ARG A 157 -23.98 -7.18 0.02
N MET A 158 -23.08 -7.05 -0.94
CA MET A 158 -21.86 -6.27 -0.76
C MET A 158 -22.16 -4.80 -0.46
N ALA A 159 -23.10 -4.19 -1.18
CA ALA A 159 -23.52 -2.80 -0.92
C ALA A 159 -24.10 -2.65 0.49
N GLN A 160 -24.94 -3.59 0.94
CA GLN A 160 -25.48 -3.61 2.31
C GLN A 160 -24.36 -3.77 3.35
N PHE A 161 -23.45 -4.70 3.13
CA PHE A 161 -22.30 -4.92 4.01
C PHE A 161 -21.42 -3.68 4.13
N THR A 162 -21.13 -3.03 3.01
CA THR A 162 -20.38 -1.76 2.98
C THR A 162 -21.08 -0.68 3.80
N ALA A 163 -22.40 -0.54 3.65
CA ALA A 163 -23.19 0.42 4.43
C ALA A 163 -23.12 0.13 5.94
N ARG A 164 -23.23 -1.16 6.32
CA ARG A 164 -23.14 -1.56 7.74
C ARG A 164 -21.75 -1.28 8.32
N LEU A 165 -20.68 -1.55 7.57
CA LEU A 165 -19.31 -1.22 7.99
C LEU A 165 -19.14 0.28 8.19
N ASN A 166 -19.62 1.09 7.25
CA ASN A 166 -19.54 2.55 7.35
C ASN A 166 -20.26 3.10 8.59
N GLU A 167 -21.42 2.55 8.94
CA GLU A 167 -22.14 2.91 10.17
C GLU A 167 -21.33 2.60 11.44
N LEU A 168 -20.43 1.62 11.36
CA LEU A 168 -19.56 1.18 12.46
C LEU A 168 -18.18 1.87 12.44
N GLY A 169 -17.97 2.86 11.57
CA GLY A 169 -16.70 3.54 11.44
C GLY A 169 -15.60 2.75 10.73
N LEU A 170 -16.00 1.74 9.94
CA LEU A 170 -15.12 0.92 9.15
C LEU A 170 -15.32 1.20 7.66
N GLN A 171 -14.30 0.96 6.86
CA GLN A 171 -14.37 0.99 5.41
C GLN A 171 -14.10 -0.39 4.81
N PHE A 172 -14.68 -0.63 3.64
CA PHE A 172 -14.49 -1.84 2.84
C PHE A 172 -13.82 -1.48 1.52
N MET A 173 -12.62 -1.96 1.32
CA MET A 173 -11.74 -1.51 0.25
C MET A 173 -11.28 -2.71 -0.59
N GLN A 174 -11.34 -2.57 -1.90
CA GLN A 174 -10.78 -3.55 -2.82
C GLN A 174 -9.28 -3.31 -3.02
N GLY A 175 -8.47 -4.33 -2.73
CA GLY A 175 -7.08 -4.40 -3.14
C GLY A 175 -6.93 -5.02 -4.53
N ALA A 176 -5.72 -5.45 -4.88
CA ALA A 176 -5.46 -6.07 -6.19
C ALA A 176 -6.27 -7.36 -6.41
N ARG A 177 -6.40 -8.22 -5.40
CA ARG A 177 -7.08 -9.52 -5.48
C ARG A 177 -8.08 -9.78 -4.36
N PHE A 178 -7.92 -9.13 -3.22
CA PHE A 178 -8.69 -9.36 -2.00
C PHE A 178 -9.33 -8.08 -1.53
N TRP A 179 -10.32 -8.22 -0.65
CA TRP A 179 -10.96 -7.12 0.04
C TRP A 179 -10.36 -6.91 1.41
N HIS A 180 -10.39 -5.69 1.88
CA HIS A 180 -9.83 -5.30 3.18
C HIS A 180 -10.86 -4.49 3.97
N VAL A 181 -10.98 -4.80 5.26
CA VAL A 181 -11.76 -4.02 6.22
C VAL A 181 -10.79 -3.36 7.19
N LEU A 182 -10.90 -2.04 7.35
CA LEU A 182 -10.04 -1.25 8.22
C LEU A 182 -10.80 -0.03 8.74
N ASP A 183 -10.21 0.71 9.67
CA ASP A 183 -10.77 1.95 10.19
C ASP A 183 -11.04 2.96 9.06
N ALA A 184 -12.19 3.62 9.09
CA ALA A 184 -12.59 4.58 8.06
C ALA A 184 -11.69 5.83 8.02
N SER A 185 -10.99 6.15 9.10
CA SER A 185 -10.03 7.25 9.17
C SER A 185 -8.64 6.89 8.65
N ALA A 186 -8.35 5.60 8.47
CA ALA A 186 -7.08 5.13 7.91
C ALA A 186 -7.06 5.28 6.39
N GLY A 187 -5.89 5.53 5.82
CA GLY A 187 -5.71 5.64 4.38
C GLY A 187 -4.24 5.81 4.00
N LYS A 188 -3.87 5.37 2.80
CA LYS A 188 -2.51 5.56 2.26
C LYS A 188 -2.13 7.05 2.20
N ASP A 189 -3.10 7.94 1.94
CA ASP A 189 -2.94 9.39 1.92
C ASP A 189 -2.64 9.96 3.31
N GLN A 190 -3.40 9.54 4.33
CA GLN A 190 -3.20 9.97 5.71
C GLN A 190 -1.82 9.56 6.23
N ALA A 191 -1.45 8.29 6.00
CA ALA A 191 -0.15 7.76 6.38
C ALA A 191 1.01 8.45 5.65
N ALA A 192 0.86 8.70 4.34
CA ALA A 192 1.86 9.42 3.56
C ALA A 192 2.04 10.87 4.04
N ASN A 193 0.94 11.59 4.31
CA ASN A 193 0.99 12.95 4.85
C ASN A 193 1.72 13.00 6.19
N TRP A 194 1.48 12.02 7.06
CA TRP A 194 2.20 11.91 8.33
C TRP A 194 3.71 11.74 8.12
N ILE A 195 4.12 10.85 7.22
CA ILE A 195 5.54 10.63 6.88
C ILE A 195 6.16 11.89 6.29
N ILE A 196 5.48 12.57 5.35
CA ILE A 196 5.95 13.82 4.73
C ILE A 196 6.17 14.89 5.78
N ALA A 197 5.21 15.06 6.70
CA ALA A 197 5.30 16.02 7.79
C ALA A 197 6.49 15.72 8.72
N THR A 198 6.73 14.45 9.03
CA THR A 198 7.87 14.01 9.84
C THR A 198 9.20 14.32 9.14
N TYR A 199 9.34 13.99 7.86
CA TYR A 199 10.53 14.37 7.09
C TYR A 199 10.73 15.89 7.05
N GLN A 200 9.66 16.65 6.84
CA GLN A 200 9.72 18.11 6.86
C GLN A 200 10.18 18.65 8.22
N GLN A 201 9.67 18.11 9.30
CA GLN A 201 10.04 18.50 10.66
C GLN A 201 11.54 18.24 10.93
N LEU A 202 12.03 17.07 10.53
CA LEU A 202 13.40 16.66 10.75
C LEU A 202 14.41 17.40 9.86
N SER A 203 14.06 17.69 8.60
CA SER A 203 14.95 18.33 7.62
C SER A 203 14.81 19.86 7.55
N GLY A 204 13.75 20.42 8.14
CA GLY A 204 13.42 21.85 8.04
C GLY A 204 12.86 22.28 6.68
N LYS A 205 12.70 21.34 5.73
CA LYS A 205 12.18 21.60 4.37
C LYS A 205 11.17 20.54 3.96
N ARG A 206 10.06 20.97 3.31
CA ARG A 206 9.13 20.02 2.71
C ARG A 206 9.78 19.34 1.52
N PRO A 207 9.87 18.01 1.49
CA PRO A 207 10.38 17.29 0.33
C PRO A 207 9.39 17.36 -0.83
N THR A 208 9.88 17.29 -2.07
CA THR A 208 9.06 16.98 -3.22
C THR A 208 8.63 15.51 -3.14
N THR A 209 7.42 15.20 -3.58
CA THR A 209 6.87 13.85 -3.48
C THR A 209 6.47 13.29 -4.84
N LEU A 210 6.84 12.04 -5.09
CA LEU A 210 6.47 11.28 -6.27
C LEU A 210 5.78 9.98 -5.83
N GLY A 211 4.53 9.79 -6.25
CA GLY A 211 3.76 8.57 -5.96
C GLY A 211 3.63 7.68 -7.18
N LEU A 212 3.67 6.36 -6.98
CA LEU A 212 3.44 5.36 -8.02
C LEU A 212 2.41 4.34 -7.52
N GLY A 213 1.41 4.04 -8.36
CA GLY A 213 0.34 3.08 -8.05
C GLY A 213 -0.40 2.66 -9.31
N ASP A 214 -1.14 1.55 -9.26
CA ASP A 214 -1.87 0.99 -10.41
C ASP A 214 -3.36 0.76 -10.14
N GLY A 215 -3.77 0.67 -8.88
CA GLY A 215 -5.11 0.32 -8.46
C GLY A 215 -5.96 1.48 -7.93
N PRO A 216 -7.30 1.33 -7.88
CA PRO A 216 -8.19 2.35 -7.32
C PRO A 216 -7.87 2.73 -5.87
N ASN A 217 -7.34 1.80 -5.08
CA ASN A 217 -6.90 2.02 -3.70
C ASN A 217 -5.66 2.92 -3.57
N ASP A 218 -4.96 3.20 -4.70
CA ASP A 218 -3.83 4.13 -4.74
C ASP A 218 -4.26 5.57 -5.04
N ALA A 219 -5.48 5.77 -5.53
CA ALA A 219 -5.95 7.11 -5.88
C ALA A 219 -5.84 8.14 -4.72
N PRO A 220 -6.17 7.81 -3.45
CA PRO A 220 -5.95 8.71 -2.33
C PRO A 220 -4.47 9.09 -2.16
N LEU A 221 -3.56 8.12 -2.22
CA LEU A 221 -2.11 8.35 -2.15
C LEU A 221 -1.65 9.30 -3.26
N LEU A 222 -2.01 8.99 -4.51
CA LEU A 222 -1.55 9.75 -5.68
C LEU A 222 -2.06 11.19 -5.71
N LYS A 223 -3.25 11.44 -5.13
CA LYS A 223 -3.83 12.79 -5.01
C LYS A 223 -3.03 13.73 -4.13
N VAL A 224 -2.37 13.22 -3.10
CA VAL A 224 -1.61 14.03 -2.13
C VAL A 224 -0.14 14.21 -2.51
N MET A 225 0.30 13.57 -3.60
CA MET A 225 1.66 13.71 -4.13
C MET A 225 1.80 14.92 -5.04
N ASP A 226 3.02 15.50 -5.09
CA ASP A 226 3.34 16.57 -6.02
C ASP A 226 3.37 16.06 -7.46
N TYR A 227 3.83 14.81 -7.66
CA TYR A 227 3.87 14.10 -8.94
C TYR A 227 3.34 12.68 -8.78
N ALA A 228 2.64 12.19 -9.79
CA ALA A 228 2.02 10.88 -9.76
C ALA A 228 2.31 10.08 -11.04
N VAL A 229 2.66 8.82 -10.87
CA VAL A 229 2.74 7.82 -11.94
C VAL A 229 1.62 6.83 -11.74
N ILE A 230 0.72 6.76 -12.71
CA ILE A 230 -0.31 5.74 -12.77
C ILE A 230 0.25 4.60 -13.64
N VAL A 231 0.71 3.55 -12.98
CA VAL A 231 1.22 2.36 -13.66
C VAL A 231 0.04 1.64 -14.29
N LYS A 232 0.22 1.18 -15.53
CA LYS A 232 -0.81 0.40 -16.22
C LYS A 232 -1.06 -0.89 -15.44
N GLY A 233 -2.24 -1.01 -14.86
CA GLY A 233 -2.67 -2.16 -14.09
C GLY A 233 -3.51 -3.14 -14.90
N LEU A 234 -3.79 -4.31 -14.31
CA LEU A 234 -4.68 -5.32 -14.87
C LEU A 234 -6.16 -4.98 -14.65
N ASN A 235 -6.47 -4.12 -13.69
CA ASN A 235 -7.82 -3.71 -13.37
C ASN A 235 -8.41 -2.79 -14.45
N ARG A 236 -9.60 -3.14 -14.94
CA ARG A 236 -10.33 -2.34 -15.94
C ARG A 236 -10.72 -0.95 -15.44
N GLU A 237 -10.95 -0.80 -14.14
CA GLU A 237 -11.34 0.48 -13.54
C GLU A 237 -10.15 1.44 -13.37
N GLY A 238 -8.94 0.92 -13.16
CA GLY A 238 -7.73 1.73 -13.02
C GLY A 238 -7.80 2.81 -11.94
N VAL A 239 -6.81 3.69 -11.92
CA VAL A 239 -6.78 4.88 -11.06
C VAL A 239 -7.50 6.04 -11.76
N HIS A 240 -8.44 6.69 -11.07
CA HIS A 240 -9.09 7.92 -11.53
C HIS A 240 -8.73 9.08 -10.59
N LEU A 241 -8.07 10.10 -11.14
CA LEU A 241 -7.83 11.38 -10.48
C LEU A 241 -8.72 12.44 -11.09
N HIS A 242 -9.31 13.34 -10.28
CA HIS A 242 -10.25 14.36 -10.78
C HIS A 242 -9.60 15.39 -11.69
N ASP A 243 -8.33 15.76 -11.39
CA ASP A 243 -7.55 16.70 -12.17
C ASP A 243 -6.22 16.05 -12.53
N GLU A 244 -6.06 15.62 -13.77
CA GLU A 244 -4.82 15.06 -14.29
C GLU A 244 -4.08 16.13 -15.11
N ASP A 245 -3.29 16.96 -14.42
CA ASP A 245 -2.34 17.84 -15.09
C ASP A 245 -1.23 17.00 -15.72
N PRO A 246 -1.07 16.99 -17.07
CA PRO A 246 -0.04 16.20 -17.75
C PRO A 246 1.40 16.54 -17.31
N ALA A 247 1.62 17.71 -16.73
CA ALA A 247 2.91 18.09 -16.16
C ALA A 247 3.23 17.38 -14.85
N ARG A 248 2.21 16.86 -14.16
CA ARG A 248 2.33 16.26 -12.82
C ARG A 248 1.89 14.80 -12.79
N VAL A 249 1.09 14.34 -13.73
CA VAL A 249 0.55 12.97 -13.77
C VAL A 249 0.98 12.28 -15.05
N TRP A 250 1.57 11.11 -14.92
CA TRP A 250 1.97 10.27 -16.05
C TRP A 250 1.31 8.90 -15.97
N ARG A 251 0.68 8.48 -17.08
CA ARG A 251 0.14 7.12 -17.25
C ARG A 251 1.09 6.30 -18.10
N THR A 252 1.58 5.19 -17.54
CA THR A 252 2.55 4.35 -18.23
C THR A 252 1.91 3.49 -19.32
N GLN A 253 2.70 3.11 -20.31
CA GLN A 253 2.31 2.16 -21.36
C GLN A 253 2.58 0.71 -20.92
N ARG A 254 3.55 0.53 -20.04
CA ARG A 254 3.98 -0.76 -19.51
C ARG A 254 3.34 -1.02 -18.16
N GLU A 255 3.25 -2.31 -17.80
CA GLU A 255 2.67 -2.80 -16.56
C GLU A 255 3.77 -3.09 -15.52
N GLY A 256 3.39 -3.12 -14.24
CA GLY A 256 4.26 -3.55 -13.15
C GLY A 256 5.60 -2.84 -13.09
N PRO A 257 6.69 -3.55 -12.76
CA PRO A 257 8.01 -2.94 -12.57
C PRO A 257 8.59 -2.28 -13.82
N GLU A 258 8.19 -2.69 -15.02
CA GLU A 258 8.55 -1.98 -16.27
C GLU A 258 7.83 -0.64 -16.37
N GLY A 259 6.54 -0.58 -16.02
CA GLY A 259 5.79 0.67 -15.91
C GLY A 259 6.33 1.58 -14.82
N TRP A 260 6.69 1.01 -13.68
CA TRP A 260 7.33 1.72 -12.58
C TRP A 260 8.63 2.41 -13.05
N ARG A 261 9.49 1.66 -13.76
CA ARG A 261 10.70 2.21 -14.38
C ARG A 261 10.38 3.31 -15.39
N GLU A 262 9.41 3.08 -16.29
CA GLU A 262 8.97 4.07 -17.29
C GLU A 262 8.56 5.39 -16.64
N GLY A 263 7.81 5.33 -15.55
CA GLY A 263 7.38 6.52 -14.80
C GLY A 263 8.54 7.29 -14.18
N LEU A 264 9.54 6.60 -13.63
CA LEU A 264 10.75 7.25 -13.12
C LEU A 264 11.61 7.84 -14.24
N ASP A 265 11.74 7.14 -15.38
CA ASP A 265 12.44 7.67 -16.56
C ASP A 265 11.78 8.96 -17.08
N HIS A 266 10.44 9.09 -16.93
CA HIS A 266 9.70 10.28 -17.34
C HIS A 266 9.97 11.48 -16.43
N PHE A 267 9.91 11.31 -15.11
CA PHE A 267 9.98 12.42 -14.16
C PHE A 267 11.39 12.73 -13.68
N LEU A 268 12.26 11.72 -13.57
CA LEU A 268 13.60 11.90 -13.00
C LEU A 268 14.67 11.95 -14.08
N SER A 269 15.57 12.91 -13.97
CA SER A 269 16.76 12.91 -14.81
C SER A 269 17.81 11.96 -14.24
N ALA A 270 18.43 11.20 -15.11
CA ALA A 270 19.54 10.31 -14.76
C ALA A 270 20.87 11.03 -14.47
N ARG A 271 20.84 12.38 -14.32
CA ARG A 271 22.02 13.20 -14.04
C ARG A 271 22.11 13.57 -12.58
#